data_1433e57a04b8333d3a8c61bf9aea275f
#
_entry.id   1433e57a04b8333d3a8c61bf9aea275f
#
_cell.length_a   1.000
_cell.length_b   1.000
_cell.length_c   1.000
_cell.angle_alpha   90.00
_cell.angle_beta   90.00
_cell.angle_gamma   90.00
#
_symmetry.space_group_name_H-M   'P 1'
#
loop_
_entity.id
_entity.type
_entity.pdbx_description
1 polymer ?
#
loop_
_entity_poly.entity_id
_entity_poly.type
_entity_poly.pdbx_seq_one_letter_code
_entity_poly.pdbx_strand_id
1 'polypeptide(L)'
;MRYQTFLTVTMATTLVVAAAIARPQAKPQVTPPPVPANLEVPDGFKAYLEGHAYGTQNYVCLPSATGFAWTFFGPQATLFNDDDGQIITHFLSPNRVENGTPRATWQHSRDTSSVWAAAIATSTDPNYVAAGAIPWLLLRVLGAQEGPDAGDKLTETAYIQRVNTAGGIAPATGCAVSTDVGKKALVPYTTDYFFFRAQD
;
A
#
# COMPACT_ATOMS: atom_id res chain seq x y z
N MET A 1 4.65 72.77 60.84
CA MET A 1 4.09 71.99 59.75
C MET A 1 5.12 70.99 59.26
N ARG A 2 4.97 69.69 59.53
CA ARG A 2 5.91 68.63 59.07
C ARG A 2 5.23 67.91 57.91
N TYR A 3 5.82 67.97 56.72
CA TYR A 3 5.37 67.21 55.54
C TYR A 3 6.01 65.80 55.60
N GLN A 4 5.21 64.76 55.66
CA GLN A 4 5.64 63.35 55.45
C GLN A 4 5.51 63.02 53.97
N THR A 5 6.61 62.65 53.32
CA THR A 5 6.68 62.17 51.93
C THR A 5 6.49 60.66 51.94
N PHE A 6 5.43 60.19 51.37
CA PHE A 6 5.21 58.74 51.15
C PHE A 6 5.92 58.32 49.87
N LEU A 7 6.88 57.38 50.02
CA LEU A 7 7.55 56.73 48.87
C LEU A 7 6.74 55.49 48.46
N THR A 8 6.13 55.56 47.28
CA THR A 8 5.41 54.39 46.67
C THR A 8 6.43 53.56 45.93
N VAL A 9 6.69 52.34 46.42
CA VAL A 9 7.52 51.35 45.72
C VAL A 9 6.60 50.54 44.80
N THR A 10 6.76 50.74 43.50
CA THR A 10 6.05 49.94 42.47
C THR A 10 6.88 48.67 42.17
N MET A 11 6.36 47.54 42.56
CA MET A 11 6.96 46.22 42.27
C MET A 11 6.53 45.77 40.88
N ALA A 12 7.44 45.79 39.90
CA ALA A 12 7.22 45.28 38.55
C ALA A 12 7.40 43.77 38.54
N THR A 13 6.34 43.03 38.41
CA THR A 13 6.35 41.56 38.21
C THR A 13 6.62 41.24 36.73
N THR A 14 7.82 40.80 36.42
CA THR A 14 8.17 40.26 35.09
C THR A 14 7.60 38.86 34.93
N LEU A 15 6.61 38.72 34.05
CA LEU A 15 6.03 37.45 33.67
C LEU A 15 6.96 36.75 32.62
N VAL A 16 7.71 35.74 33.04
CA VAL A 16 8.52 34.90 32.11
C VAL A 16 7.60 33.91 31.46
N VAL A 17 7.21 34.15 30.21
CA VAL A 17 6.48 33.17 29.37
C VAL A 17 7.52 32.17 28.82
N ALA A 18 7.58 30.98 29.42
CA ALA A 18 8.35 29.87 28.87
C ALA A 18 7.65 29.35 27.58
N ALA A 19 8.20 29.67 26.42
CA ALA A 19 7.77 29.06 25.15
C ALA A 19 8.12 27.57 25.16
N ALA A 20 7.11 26.70 25.26
CA ALA A 20 7.29 25.27 25.10
C ALA A 20 7.67 24.98 23.62
N ILE A 21 8.92 24.62 23.39
CA ILE A 21 9.39 24.14 22.08
C ILE A 21 8.72 22.78 21.85
N ALA A 22 7.69 22.73 21.00
CA ALA A 22 7.07 21.50 20.57
C ALA A 22 8.14 20.66 19.83
N ARG A 23 8.53 19.52 20.42
CA ARG A 23 9.40 18.55 19.74
C ARG A 23 8.64 18.00 18.53
N PRO A 24 9.28 17.90 17.35
CA PRO A 24 8.67 17.22 16.21
C PRO A 24 8.30 15.81 16.64
N GLN A 25 7.02 15.45 16.57
CA GLN A 25 6.60 14.06 16.76
C GLN A 25 7.19 13.24 15.61
N ALA A 26 8.01 12.23 15.94
CA ALA A 26 8.45 11.26 14.96
C ALA A 26 7.20 10.62 14.33
N LYS A 27 7.16 10.55 12.99
CA LYS A 27 6.08 9.81 12.29
C LYS A 27 6.07 8.38 12.81
N PRO A 28 4.88 7.76 13.02
CA PRO A 28 4.79 6.35 13.38
C PRO A 28 5.61 5.51 12.39
N GLN A 29 6.43 4.60 12.91
CA GLN A 29 7.20 3.70 12.07
C GLN A 29 6.25 2.64 11.52
N VAL A 30 6.25 2.48 10.19
CA VAL A 30 5.50 1.41 9.52
C VAL A 30 6.19 0.08 9.84
N THR A 31 5.46 -0.86 10.45
CA THR A 31 5.99 -2.15 10.89
C THR A 31 5.17 -3.29 10.27
N PRO A 32 5.70 -3.98 9.25
CA PRO A 32 5.02 -5.14 8.66
C PRO A 32 4.84 -6.27 9.67
N PRO A 33 3.80 -7.11 9.52
CA PRO A 33 3.64 -8.32 10.32
C PRO A 33 4.75 -9.33 10.02
N PRO A 34 4.96 -10.34 10.89
CA PRO A 34 5.80 -11.49 10.55
C PRO A 34 5.34 -12.15 9.25
N VAL A 35 6.30 -12.52 8.41
CA VAL A 35 6.05 -13.17 7.11
C VAL A 35 6.82 -14.49 7.00
N PRO A 36 6.41 -15.42 6.11
CA PRO A 36 7.24 -16.57 5.76
C PRO A 36 8.63 -16.13 5.25
N ALA A 37 9.67 -16.88 5.55
CA ALA A 37 11.06 -16.54 5.21
C ALA A 37 11.30 -16.20 3.73
N ASN A 38 10.55 -16.84 2.81
CA ASN A 38 10.63 -16.56 1.38
C ASN A 38 9.97 -15.24 0.97
N LEU A 39 9.27 -14.57 1.86
CA LEU A 39 8.65 -13.25 1.64
C LEU A 39 9.37 -12.13 2.39
N GLU A 40 10.46 -12.42 3.10
CA GLU A 40 11.27 -11.39 3.75
C GLU A 40 11.88 -10.46 2.70
N VAL A 41 11.79 -9.16 2.98
CA VAL A 41 12.45 -8.15 2.15
C VAL A 41 13.95 -8.18 2.47
N PRO A 42 14.85 -8.10 1.46
CA PRO A 42 16.28 -8.09 1.70
C PRO A 42 16.73 -7.00 2.68
N ASP A 43 17.86 -7.26 3.39
CA ASP A 43 18.49 -6.26 4.24
C ASP A 43 18.78 -4.95 3.47
N GLY A 44 18.76 -3.83 4.19
CA GLY A 44 18.99 -2.51 3.61
C GLY A 44 17.72 -1.83 3.08
N PHE A 45 16.55 -2.44 3.27
CA PHE A 45 15.25 -1.80 2.94
C PHE A 45 14.38 -1.67 4.19
N LYS A 46 13.58 -0.61 4.25
CA LYS A 46 12.61 -0.34 5.33
C LYS A 46 11.22 -0.08 4.77
N ALA A 47 10.21 -0.53 5.47
CA ALA A 47 8.83 -0.15 5.20
C ALA A 47 8.64 1.35 5.50
N TYR A 48 8.00 2.07 4.60
CA TYR A 48 7.75 3.51 4.75
C TYR A 48 6.29 3.91 4.54
N LEU A 49 5.51 3.02 3.94
CA LEU A 49 4.09 3.24 3.67
C LEU A 49 3.34 1.91 3.82
N GLU A 50 2.18 1.97 4.45
CA GLU A 50 1.19 0.90 4.55
C GLU A 50 -0.10 1.36 3.92
N GLY A 51 -0.83 0.44 3.30
CA GLY A 51 -2.16 0.69 2.77
C GLY A 51 -3.06 -0.53 2.86
N HIS A 52 -4.26 -0.32 3.43
CA HIS A 52 -5.31 -1.32 3.58
C HIS A 52 -6.16 -1.36 2.31
N ALA A 53 -6.06 -2.45 1.55
CA ALA A 53 -6.73 -2.58 0.26
C ALA A 53 -8.10 -3.24 0.36
N TYR A 54 -9.05 -2.64 -0.32
CA TYR A 54 -10.40 -3.17 -0.54
C TYR A 54 -10.68 -3.16 -2.04
N GLY A 55 -11.06 -4.30 -2.60
CA GLY A 55 -11.28 -4.39 -4.04
C GLY A 55 -11.68 -5.76 -4.53
N THR A 56 -11.36 -6.03 -5.79
CA THR A 56 -11.66 -7.31 -6.46
C THR A 56 -10.44 -7.86 -7.19
N GLN A 57 -10.28 -9.18 -7.13
CA GLN A 57 -9.49 -9.94 -8.08
C GLN A 57 -10.41 -10.28 -9.26
N ASN A 58 -10.05 -9.82 -10.44
CA ASN A 58 -10.89 -9.94 -11.62
C ASN A 58 -10.46 -11.13 -12.46
N TYR A 59 -11.42 -11.95 -12.84
CA TYR A 59 -11.23 -13.14 -13.67
C TYR A 59 -12.12 -13.09 -14.89
N VAL A 60 -11.68 -13.73 -15.96
CA VAL A 60 -12.46 -13.99 -17.18
C VAL A 60 -12.41 -15.48 -17.50
N CYS A 61 -13.54 -16.06 -17.87
CA CYS A 61 -13.58 -17.44 -18.33
C CYS A 61 -13.02 -17.54 -19.74
N LEU A 62 -11.97 -18.32 -19.93
CA LEU A 62 -11.30 -18.52 -21.23
C LEU A 62 -11.11 -20.01 -21.52
N PRO A 63 -10.93 -20.37 -22.81
CA PRO A 63 -10.46 -21.69 -23.18
C PRO A 63 -9.11 -22.01 -22.53
N SER A 64 -8.94 -23.25 -22.09
CA SER A 64 -7.70 -23.76 -21.49
C SER A 64 -7.31 -25.09 -22.15
N ALA A 65 -6.15 -25.64 -21.83
CA ALA A 65 -5.68 -26.92 -22.35
C ALA A 65 -6.62 -28.10 -22.03
N THR A 66 -7.39 -28.02 -20.94
CA THR A 66 -8.27 -29.07 -20.44
C THR A 66 -9.75 -28.71 -20.50
N GLY A 67 -10.13 -27.67 -21.26
CA GLY A 67 -11.50 -27.17 -21.35
C GLY A 67 -11.64 -25.68 -21.18
N PHE A 68 -12.21 -25.22 -20.06
CA PHE A 68 -12.39 -23.80 -19.75
C PHE A 68 -11.94 -23.54 -18.32
N ALA A 69 -11.35 -22.36 -18.08
CA ALA A 69 -10.87 -21.97 -16.77
C ALA A 69 -11.03 -20.47 -16.54
N TRP A 70 -11.23 -20.09 -15.28
CA TRP A 70 -11.11 -18.71 -14.83
C TRP A 70 -9.65 -18.28 -14.93
N THR A 71 -9.39 -17.31 -15.80
CA THR A 71 -8.06 -16.73 -16.01
C THR A 71 -8.02 -15.37 -15.32
N PHE A 72 -6.99 -15.14 -14.52
CA PHE A 72 -6.79 -13.86 -13.85
C PHE A 72 -6.58 -12.74 -14.88
N PHE A 73 -7.34 -11.66 -14.71
CA PHE A 73 -7.37 -10.53 -15.64
C PHE A 73 -6.70 -9.29 -15.03
N GLY A 74 -6.68 -9.16 -13.70
CA GLY A 74 -6.04 -8.07 -12.97
C GLY A 74 -6.76 -7.71 -11.68
N PRO A 75 -6.05 -7.06 -10.76
CA PRO A 75 -6.66 -6.51 -9.55
C PRO A 75 -7.36 -5.19 -9.86
N GLN A 76 -8.28 -4.81 -9.00
CA GLN A 76 -8.85 -3.47 -8.92
C GLN A 76 -9.15 -3.19 -7.45
N ALA A 77 -8.39 -2.30 -6.83
CA ALA A 77 -8.56 -1.98 -5.42
C ALA A 77 -8.22 -0.52 -5.11
N THR A 78 -8.76 -0.05 -4.01
CA THR A 78 -8.40 1.21 -3.38
C THR A 78 -7.72 0.89 -2.05
N LEU A 79 -6.60 1.57 -1.78
CA LEU A 79 -5.87 1.47 -0.53
C LEU A 79 -6.14 2.70 0.32
N PHE A 80 -6.38 2.45 1.59
CA PHE A 80 -6.62 3.48 2.60
C PHE A 80 -5.51 3.45 3.65
N ASN A 81 -5.25 4.56 4.31
CA ASN A 81 -4.43 4.63 5.52
C ASN A 81 -5.28 4.35 6.76
N ASP A 82 -4.66 4.33 7.96
CA ASP A 82 -5.32 4.10 9.25
C ASP A 82 -6.43 5.11 9.59
N ASP A 83 -6.43 6.28 8.96
CA ASP A 83 -7.44 7.35 9.13
C ASP A 83 -8.55 7.27 8.07
N ASP A 84 -8.72 6.15 7.38
CA ASP A 84 -9.66 5.93 6.28
C ASP A 84 -9.47 6.88 5.08
N GLY A 85 -8.32 7.54 5.00
CA GLY A 85 -7.97 8.38 3.85
C GLY A 85 -7.49 7.54 2.67
N GLN A 86 -8.09 7.73 1.48
CA GLN A 86 -7.62 7.07 0.26
C GLN A 86 -6.20 7.56 -0.08
N ILE A 87 -5.27 6.62 -0.24
CA ILE A 87 -3.86 6.93 -0.54
C ILE A 87 -3.38 6.38 -1.89
N ILE A 88 -3.90 5.23 -2.35
CA ILE A 88 -3.43 4.56 -3.56
C ILE A 88 -4.61 3.91 -4.28
N THR A 89 -4.55 3.89 -5.62
CA THR A 89 -5.35 3.01 -6.48
C THR A 89 -4.47 1.89 -7.04
N HIS A 90 -4.95 0.64 -7.00
CA HIS A 90 -4.24 -0.55 -7.46
C HIS A 90 -4.99 -1.21 -8.62
N PHE A 91 -4.29 -1.44 -9.73
CA PHE A 91 -4.86 -1.97 -10.96
C PHE A 91 -3.78 -2.60 -11.84
N LEU A 92 -4.15 -3.10 -13.02
CA LEU A 92 -3.21 -3.57 -14.03
C LEU A 92 -3.03 -2.50 -15.11
N SER A 93 -1.78 -2.13 -15.44
CA SER A 93 -1.50 -1.21 -16.54
C SER A 93 -0.19 -1.53 -17.27
N PRO A 94 -0.02 -1.02 -18.50
CA PRO A 94 1.22 -1.16 -19.23
C PRO A 94 2.41 -0.50 -18.51
N ASN A 95 3.48 -1.25 -18.25
CA ASN A 95 4.73 -0.69 -17.72
C ASN A 95 5.56 -0.08 -18.84
N ARG A 96 5.77 1.22 -18.79
CA ARG A 96 6.51 1.97 -19.82
C ARG A 96 7.98 1.56 -19.90
N VAL A 97 8.57 1.14 -18.78
CA VAL A 97 9.98 0.71 -18.71
C VAL A 97 10.18 -0.69 -19.32
N GLU A 98 9.10 -1.47 -19.46
CA GLU A 98 9.11 -2.81 -20.05
C GLU A 98 8.33 -2.88 -21.38
N ASN A 99 8.45 -1.86 -22.22
CA ASN A 99 7.80 -1.79 -23.53
C ASN A 99 6.27 -2.03 -23.51
N GLY A 100 5.62 -1.58 -22.44
CA GLY A 100 4.16 -1.72 -22.30
C GLY A 100 3.70 -3.07 -21.78
N THR A 101 4.58 -3.92 -21.26
CA THR A 101 4.18 -5.17 -20.60
C THR A 101 3.22 -4.86 -19.44
N PRO A 102 2.00 -5.47 -19.42
CA PRO A 102 1.07 -5.24 -18.33
C PRO A 102 1.62 -5.72 -16.98
N ARG A 103 1.58 -4.86 -15.97
CA ARG A 103 2.04 -5.15 -14.60
C ARG A 103 1.03 -4.68 -13.56
N ALA A 104 1.07 -5.31 -12.41
CA ALA A 104 0.41 -4.80 -11.22
C ALA A 104 0.95 -3.39 -10.91
N THR A 105 0.05 -2.43 -10.79
CA THR A 105 0.35 -1.00 -10.70
C THR A 105 -0.26 -0.43 -9.43
N TRP A 106 0.49 0.41 -8.75
CA TRP A 106 0.03 1.25 -7.64
C TRP A 106 0.25 2.70 -8.02
N GLN A 107 -0.81 3.49 -7.97
CA GLN A 107 -0.78 4.92 -8.25
C GLN A 107 -1.22 5.69 -7.02
N HIS A 108 -0.39 6.60 -6.55
CA HIS A 108 -0.72 7.45 -5.40
C HIS A 108 -1.83 8.43 -5.73
N SER A 109 -2.84 8.53 -4.86
CA SER A 109 -4.11 9.22 -5.16
C SER A 109 -3.97 10.73 -5.25
N ARG A 110 -2.93 11.34 -4.65
CA ARG A 110 -2.78 12.81 -4.63
C ARG A 110 -1.75 13.32 -5.61
N ASP A 111 -0.58 12.66 -5.69
CA ASP A 111 0.52 13.13 -6.53
C ASP A 111 0.67 12.34 -7.83
N THR A 112 -0.15 11.30 -8.01
CA THR A 112 -0.22 10.43 -9.20
C THR A 112 1.08 9.72 -9.58
N SER A 113 2.11 9.75 -8.73
CA SER A 113 3.28 8.89 -8.91
C SER A 113 2.86 7.42 -8.94
N SER A 114 3.53 6.63 -9.76
CA SER A 114 3.14 5.24 -10.01
C SER A 114 4.33 4.31 -9.98
N VAL A 115 4.09 3.07 -9.53
CA VAL A 115 5.06 1.97 -9.63
C VAL A 115 4.41 0.74 -10.23
N TRP A 116 5.20 -0.01 -11.00
CA TRP A 116 4.87 -1.30 -11.59
C TRP A 116 5.71 -2.38 -10.94
N ALA A 117 5.07 -3.47 -10.52
CA ALA A 117 5.80 -4.55 -9.87
C ALA A 117 5.37 -5.93 -10.37
N ALA A 118 6.28 -6.90 -10.17
CA ALA A 118 6.01 -8.31 -10.39
C ALA A 118 6.33 -9.12 -9.14
N ALA A 119 5.56 -10.19 -8.89
CA ALA A 119 5.83 -11.12 -7.81
C ALA A 119 7.15 -11.87 -8.07
N ILE A 120 8.02 -11.89 -7.06
CA ILE A 120 9.28 -12.66 -7.05
C ILE A 120 9.21 -13.83 -6.08
N ALA A 121 8.28 -13.78 -5.11
CA ALA A 121 7.99 -14.90 -4.22
C ALA A 121 6.51 -14.91 -3.85
N THR A 122 6.00 -16.10 -3.52
CA THR A 122 4.63 -16.36 -3.13
C THR A 122 4.58 -17.35 -1.98
N SER A 123 3.60 -17.20 -1.09
CA SER A 123 3.33 -18.16 -0.02
C SER A 123 1.84 -18.44 0.11
N THR A 124 1.51 -19.71 0.29
CA THR A 124 0.19 -20.22 0.66
C THR A 124 0.22 -20.93 2.01
N ASP A 125 1.28 -20.71 2.82
CA ASP A 125 1.48 -21.34 4.11
C ASP A 125 0.28 -21.05 5.02
N PRO A 126 -0.47 -22.09 5.49
CA PRO A 126 -1.67 -21.91 6.29
C PRO A 126 -1.43 -21.32 7.68
N ASN A 127 -0.17 -21.20 8.13
CA ASN A 127 0.18 -20.47 9.34
C ASN A 127 0.07 -18.94 9.17
N TYR A 128 0.06 -18.47 7.93
CA TYR A 128 0.01 -17.05 7.57
C TYR A 128 -1.21 -16.71 6.70
N VAL A 129 -1.50 -17.54 5.70
CA VAL A 129 -2.53 -17.25 4.70
C VAL A 129 -3.85 -17.90 5.12
N ALA A 130 -4.89 -17.10 5.26
CA ALA A 130 -6.22 -17.58 5.64
C ALA A 130 -6.78 -18.55 4.59
N ALA A 131 -7.55 -19.54 5.02
CA ALA A 131 -8.24 -20.46 4.11
C ALA A 131 -9.20 -19.66 3.19
N GLY A 132 -9.17 -19.93 1.89
CA GLY A 132 -9.99 -19.22 0.91
C GLY A 132 -9.45 -17.84 0.49
N ALA A 133 -8.24 -17.49 0.92
CA ALA A 133 -7.59 -16.25 0.53
C ALA A 133 -6.54 -16.47 -0.59
N ILE A 134 -6.33 -15.43 -1.38
CA ILE A 134 -5.22 -15.38 -2.35
C ILE A 134 -3.87 -15.41 -1.62
N PRO A 135 -2.79 -15.94 -2.26
CA PRO A 135 -1.47 -16.04 -1.64
C PRO A 135 -0.91 -14.70 -1.16
N TRP A 136 -0.07 -14.73 -0.13
CA TRP A 136 0.82 -13.62 0.19
C TRP A 136 1.94 -13.51 -0.83
N LEU A 137 2.44 -12.30 -1.08
CA LEU A 137 3.45 -12.05 -2.11
C LEU A 137 4.56 -11.14 -1.60
N LEU A 138 5.77 -11.39 -2.08
CA LEU A 138 6.82 -10.38 -2.21
C LEU A 138 6.91 -9.98 -3.68
N LEU A 139 6.80 -8.69 -3.96
CA LEU A 139 6.91 -8.12 -5.30
C LEU A 139 8.13 -7.21 -5.36
N ARG A 140 8.82 -7.24 -6.51
CA ARG A 140 9.88 -6.30 -6.84
C ARG A 140 9.33 -5.25 -7.80
N VAL A 141 9.65 -3.99 -7.54
CA VAL A 141 9.33 -2.89 -8.45
C VAL A 141 10.22 -2.99 -9.69
N LEU A 142 9.61 -2.93 -10.87
CA LEU A 142 10.24 -3.03 -12.18
C LEU A 142 10.24 -1.72 -12.95
N GLY A 143 9.50 -0.73 -12.47
CA GLY A 143 9.44 0.60 -13.04
C GLY A 143 8.72 1.56 -12.11
N ALA A 144 9.09 2.82 -12.20
CA ALA A 144 8.48 3.92 -11.47
C ALA A 144 8.28 5.12 -12.40
N GLN A 145 7.30 5.95 -12.09
CA GLN A 145 7.03 7.18 -12.83
C GLN A 145 6.57 8.26 -11.85
N GLU A 146 7.16 9.43 -11.97
CA GLU A 146 6.67 10.63 -11.30
C GLU A 146 5.29 11.05 -11.82
N GLY A 147 4.52 11.70 -10.98
CA GLY A 147 3.31 12.39 -11.40
C GLY A 147 3.62 13.63 -12.25
N PRO A 148 2.64 14.16 -13.00
CA PRO A 148 2.85 15.29 -13.92
C PRO A 148 3.35 16.58 -13.24
N ASP A 149 3.07 16.74 -11.94
CA ASP A 149 3.53 17.89 -11.14
C ASP A 149 4.73 17.52 -10.23
N ALA A 150 5.62 16.65 -10.72
CA ALA A 150 6.78 16.12 -9.99
C ALA A 150 6.42 15.40 -8.68
N GLY A 151 5.26 14.77 -8.63
CA GLY A 151 4.87 13.90 -7.51
C GLY A 151 5.71 12.63 -7.49
N ASP A 152 6.28 12.29 -6.34
CA ASP A 152 7.32 11.26 -6.18
C ASP A 152 7.06 10.25 -5.06
N LYS A 153 5.91 10.30 -4.40
CA LYS A 153 5.60 9.51 -3.18
C LYS A 153 5.92 8.02 -3.30
N LEU A 154 5.74 7.44 -4.48
CA LEU A 154 5.99 6.01 -4.70
C LEU A 154 7.30 5.72 -5.46
N THR A 155 7.98 6.70 -6.03
CA THR A 155 9.09 6.47 -6.98
C THR A 155 10.32 5.79 -6.37
N GLU A 156 10.53 5.93 -5.06
CA GLU A 156 11.61 5.25 -4.33
C GLU A 156 11.26 3.81 -3.89
N THR A 157 10.04 3.33 -4.17
CA THR A 157 9.65 1.97 -3.79
C THR A 157 10.50 0.94 -4.53
N ALA A 158 11.14 0.04 -3.80
CA ALA A 158 11.91 -1.07 -4.34
C ALA A 158 11.17 -2.41 -4.24
N TYR A 159 10.47 -2.63 -3.13
CA TYR A 159 9.70 -3.84 -2.87
C TYR A 159 8.31 -3.51 -2.34
N ILE A 160 7.38 -4.43 -2.58
CA ILE A 160 6.02 -4.38 -2.04
C ILE A 160 5.71 -5.76 -1.46
N GLN A 161 5.22 -5.82 -0.22
CA GLN A 161 4.62 -7.04 0.34
C GLN A 161 3.10 -6.94 0.25
N ARG A 162 2.45 -8.02 -0.16
CA ARG A 162 1.00 -8.25 -0.02
C ARG A 162 0.80 -9.30 1.05
N VAL A 163 0.17 -8.92 2.16
CA VAL A 163 -0.03 -9.77 3.34
C VAL A 163 -1.45 -9.65 3.87
N ASN A 164 -1.82 -10.42 4.88
CA ASN A 164 -3.14 -10.37 5.54
C ASN A 164 -4.30 -10.49 4.54
N THR A 165 -4.14 -11.35 3.54
CA THR A 165 -5.15 -11.51 2.48
C THR A 165 -6.41 -12.21 2.99
N ALA A 166 -7.58 -11.77 2.51
CA ALA A 166 -8.84 -12.42 2.68
C ALA A 166 -9.62 -12.44 1.35
N GLY A 167 -10.17 -13.60 0.96
CA GLY A 167 -10.91 -13.77 -0.29
C GLY A 167 -10.05 -13.70 -1.55
N GLY A 168 -10.66 -13.33 -2.66
CA GLY A 168 -9.98 -13.09 -3.94
C GLY A 168 -9.73 -14.33 -4.80
N ILE A 169 -10.00 -15.56 -4.34
CA ILE A 169 -9.79 -16.79 -5.12
C ILE A 169 -10.85 -16.89 -6.23
N ALA A 170 -10.43 -17.34 -7.42
CA ALA A 170 -11.34 -17.59 -8.53
C ALA A 170 -12.52 -18.50 -8.14
N PRO A 171 -13.73 -18.27 -8.66
CA PRO A 171 -14.87 -19.14 -8.35
C PRO A 171 -14.61 -20.59 -8.76
N ALA A 172 -15.11 -21.54 -7.95
CA ALA A 172 -14.98 -22.97 -8.26
C ALA A 172 -15.89 -23.41 -9.42
N THR A 173 -16.91 -22.61 -9.78
CA THR A 173 -17.91 -22.93 -10.80
C THR A 173 -18.12 -21.76 -11.77
N GLY A 174 -18.94 -21.95 -12.80
CA GLY A 174 -19.35 -20.88 -13.72
C GLY A 174 -18.41 -20.66 -14.91
N CYS A 175 -17.40 -21.52 -15.09
CA CYS A 175 -16.52 -21.56 -16.26
C CYS A 175 -16.25 -23.02 -16.63
N ALA A 176 -17.28 -23.71 -17.17
CA ALA A 176 -17.22 -25.15 -17.45
C ALA A 176 -17.52 -25.50 -18.90
N VAL A 177 -18.21 -24.63 -19.64
CA VAL A 177 -18.70 -24.89 -21.01
C VAL A 177 -18.42 -23.72 -21.94
N SER A 178 -18.47 -23.94 -23.25
CA SER A 178 -18.16 -22.91 -24.26
C SER A 178 -19.03 -21.65 -24.16
N THR A 179 -20.26 -21.78 -23.68
CA THR A 179 -21.16 -20.63 -23.44
C THR A 179 -20.77 -19.76 -22.24
N ASP A 180 -19.81 -20.22 -21.45
CA ASP A 180 -19.26 -19.44 -20.32
C ASP A 180 -18.11 -18.54 -20.76
N VAL A 181 -17.53 -18.74 -21.93
CA VAL A 181 -16.40 -17.95 -22.45
C VAL A 181 -16.76 -16.47 -22.49
N GLY A 182 -15.86 -15.64 -21.92
CA GLY A 182 -16.06 -14.20 -21.79
C GLY A 182 -16.84 -13.76 -20.55
N LYS A 183 -17.42 -14.67 -19.77
CA LYS A 183 -17.99 -14.34 -18.45
C LYS A 183 -16.91 -13.80 -17.55
N LYS A 184 -17.25 -12.81 -16.75
CA LYS A 184 -16.34 -12.18 -15.78
C LYS A 184 -16.78 -12.50 -14.35
N ALA A 185 -15.80 -12.68 -13.47
CA ALA A 185 -16.01 -12.77 -12.03
C ALA A 185 -15.15 -11.71 -11.34
N LEU A 186 -15.80 -10.82 -10.61
CA LEU A 186 -15.17 -9.77 -9.78
C LEU A 186 -15.22 -10.26 -8.34
N VAL A 187 -14.15 -10.91 -7.88
CA VAL A 187 -14.13 -11.60 -6.58
C VAL A 187 -13.61 -10.67 -5.51
N PRO A 188 -14.41 -10.28 -4.50
CA PRO A 188 -13.97 -9.40 -3.43
C PRO A 188 -12.74 -9.95 -2.70
N TYR A 189 -11.81 -9.03 -2.37
CA TYR A 189 -10.69 -9.33 -1.50
C TYR A 189 -10.29 -8.12 -0.67
N THR A 190 -9.62 -8.40 0.45
CA THR A 190 -8.91 -7.41 1.24
C THR A 190 -7.48 -7.87 1.48
N THR A 191 -6.58 -6.94 1.69
CA THR A 191 -5.18 -7.23 2.01
C THR A 191 -4.48 -5.97 2.50
N ASP A 192 -3.36 -6.13 3.18
CA ASP A 192 -2.44 -5.04 3.50
C ASP A 192 -1.27 -5.06 2.52
N TYR A 193 -0.89 -3.86 2.04
CA TYR A 193 0.30 -3.64 1.23
C TYR A 193 1.30 -2.81 2.02
N PHE A 194 2.53 -3.33 2.15
CA PHE A 194 3.66 -2.61 2.72
C PHE A 194 4.65 -2.26 1.61
N PHE A 195 5.02 -0.99 1.54
CA PHE A 195 5.95 -0.45 0.54
C PHE A 195 7.30 -0.19 1.19
N PHE A 196 8.36 -0.70 0.57
CA PHE A 196 9.73 -0.63 1.09
C PHE A 196 10.62 0.16 0.16
N ARG A 197 11.50 0.98 0.75
CA ARG A 197 12.55 1.71 0.05
C ARG A 197 13.89 1.47 0.71
N ALA A 198 14.99 1.83 0.02
CA ALA A 198 16.31 1.75 0.61
C ALA A 198 16.39 2.54 1.93
N GLN A 199 17.17 2.03 2.87
CA GLN A 199 17.55 2.78 4.07
C GLN A 199 18.66 3.76 3.69
N ASP A 200 18.53 5.00 4.15
CA ASP A 200 19.59 6.01 4.05
C ASP A 200 20.76 5.66 4.97
#